data_a08c6707fc7efc5d858afcf8f0eaf426
#
_entry.id   a08c6707fc7efc5d858afcf8f0eaf426
#
_cell.length_a   1.000
_cell.length_b   1.000
_cell.length_c   1.000
_cell.angle_alpha   90.00
_cell.angle_beta   90.00
_cell.angle_gamma   90.00
#
_symmetry.space_group_name_H-M   'P 1'
#
loop_
_entity.id
_entity.type
_entity.pdbx_description
1 polymer ?
#
loop_
_entity_poly.entity_id
_entity_poly.type
_entity_poly.pdbx_seq_one_letter_code
_entity_poly.pdbx_strand_id
1 'polypeptide(L)'
;SIDIDDYVFNALLRMTQFKIQRVVVTENDKPIGALEQIDVLAYFSNHTHLVAQRLDRANTVEELVDIAEQMTQSIQILRNNGVRAPQLAQLMQVLNTSLFEKAWRLLAPVDLFNNSCLIVMGSEGRGEQILKTDQDNALILTEHADLEQAKTVAEQFSLTLEKLGYPPCKGNIMVSNPMWRKTLPEFKKMIHSWCTNPVPDALMNLAIFIDAKAVAGDANLLKQVKEHLSKIMSNDVGMLMGFARAIELFDHHSSGFFAQLLHREKAKKMDIKKMGVFPV
;
A
#
# COMPACT_ATOMS: atom_id res chain seq x y z
N SER A 1 -13.58 32.25 12.14
CA SER A 1 -13.06 32.62 10.82
C SER A 1 -11.81 31.83 10.48
N ILE A 2 -11.45 31.84 9.22
CA ILE A 2 -10.24 31.26 8.64
C ILE A 2 -9.67 32.30 7.68
N ASP A 3 -8.34 32.44 7.61
CA ASP A 3 -7.70 33.35 6.67
C ASP A 3 -7.74 32.77 5.24
N ILE A 4 -7.74 33.64 4.21
CA ILE A 4 -7.77 33.22 2.80
C ILE A 4 -6.54 32.37 2.42
N ASP A 5 -5.40 32.62 3.07
CA ASP A 5 -4.14 31.89 2.86
C ASP A 5 -4.03 30.62 3.72
N ASP A 6 -5.04 30.32 4.57
CA ASP A 6 -5.05 29.12 5.40
C ASP A 6 -5.50 27.90 4.59
N TYR A 7 -5.17 26.70 5.08
CA TYR A 7 -5.54 25.46 4.40
C TYR A 7 -7.04 25.15 4.52
N VAL A 8 -7.66 24.73 3.40
CA VAL A 8 -9.06 24.28 3.36
C VAL A 8 -9.34 23.20 4.40
N PHE A 9 -8.37 22.35 4.69
CA PHE A 9 -8.48 21.33 5.74
C PHE A 9 -8.66 21.93 7.14
N ASN A 10 -8.06 23.07 7.44
CA ASN A 10 -8.24 23.77 8.71
C ASN A 10 -9.67 24.29 8.86
N ALA A 11 -10.33 24.68 7.76
CA ALA A 11 -11.76 24.98 7.77
C ALA A 11 -12.59 23.77 8.23
N LEU A 12 -12.33 22.59 7.65
CA LEU A 12 -13.01 21.34 8.05
C LEU A 12 -12.76 20.99 9.51
N LEU A 13 -11.53 21.14 10.00
CA LEU A 13 -11.20 20.92 11.42
C LEU A 13 -12.00 21.85 12.33
N ARG A 14 -12.06 23.14 12.02
CA ARG A 14 -12.85 24.12 12.79
C ARG A 14 -14.34 23.80 12.77
N MET A 15 -14.87 23.45 11.58
CA MET A 15 -16.28 23.04 11.45
C MET A 15 -16.59 21.84 12.33
N THR A 16 -15.70 20.85 12.36
CA THR A 16 -15.85 19.62 13.18
C THR A 16 -15.68 19.92 14.67
N GLN A 17 -14.64 20.67 15.05
CA GLN A 17 -14.35 20.99 16.44
C GLN A 17 -15.45 21.80 17.11
N PHE A 18 -16.00 22.79 16.40
CA PHE A 18 -17.02 23.70 16.90
C PHE A 18 -18.45 23.28 16.52
N LYS A 19 -18.61 22.14 15.79
CA LYS A 19 -19.91 21.63 15.31
C LYS A 19 -20.69 22.67 14.51
N ILE A 20 -19.99 23.44 13.67
CA ILE A 20 -20.55 24.46 12.79
C ILE A 20 -20.47 24.02 11.33
N GLN A 21 -21.44 24.45 10.52
CA GLN A 21 -21.52 24.09 9.10
C GLN A 21 -20.91 25.15 8.18
N ARG A 22 -20.53 26.32 8.71
CA ARG A 22 -19.98 27.44 7.96
C ARG A 22 -18.83 28.10 8.73
N VAL A 23 -17.81 28.53 7.99
CA VAL A 23 -16.68 29.28 8.51
C VAL A 23 -16.53 30.55 7.64
N VAL A 24 -16.41 31.69 8.29
CA VAL A 24 -16.15 32.97 7.59
C VAL A 24 -14.72 32.97 7.11
N VAL A 25 -14.52 33.31 5.83
CA VAL A 25 -13.19 33.54 5.23
C VAL A 25 -12.84 35.01 5.36
N THR A 26 -11.64 35.30 5.86
CA THR A 26 -11.13 36.66 6.07
C THR A 26 -9.86 36.89 5.26
N GLU A 27 -9.69 38.13 4.81
CA GLU A 27 -8.46 38.65 4.22
C GLU A 27 -8.12 39.97 4.94
N ASN A 28 -6.93 40.06 5.54
CA ASN A 28 -6.53 41.21 6.36
C ASN A 28 -7.60 41.56 7.44
N ASP A 29 -8.08 40.54 8.15
CA ASP A 29 -9.15 40.61 9.17
C ASP A 29 -10.53 41.09 8.67
N LYS A 30 -10.72 41.25 7.38
CA LYS A 30 -12.02 41.65 6.80
C LYS A 30 -12.71 40.40 6.23
N PRO A 31 -14.00 40.21 6.51
CA PRO A 31 -14.74 39.06 5.95
C PRO A 31 -14.91 39.29 4.43
N ILE A 32 -14.51 38.32 3.65
CA ILE A 32 -14.62 38.26 2.19
C ILE A 32 -15.61 37.22 1.69
N GLY A 33 -15.96 36.25 2.52
CA GLY A 33 -16.89 35.19 2.14
C GLY A 33 -17.15 34.21 3.26
N ALA A 34 -17.88 33.16 2.94
CA ALA A 34 -18.11 32.04 3.83
C ALA A 34 -17.90 30.72 3.06
N LEU A 35 -17.29 29.76 3.73
CA LEU A 35 -17.08 28.40 3.22
C LEU A 35 -18.05 27.48 3.96
N GLU A 36 -18.83 26.70 3.24
CA GLU A 36 -19.74 25.71 3.81
C GLU A 36 -19.09 24.34 3.91
N GLN A 37 -19.53 23.53 4.85
CA GLN A 37 -19.03 22.15 5.01
C GLN A 37 -19.24 21.32 3.74
N ILE A 38 -20.35 21.55 3.02
CA ILE A 38 -20.64 20.87 1.75
C ILE A 38 -19.64 21.23 0.66
N ASP A 39 -19.18 22.47 0.61
CA ASP A 39 -18.19 22.94 -0.37
C ASP A 39 -16.82 22.30 -0.10
N VAL A 40 -16.45 22.21 1.18
CA VAL A 40 -15.21 21.54 1.61
C VAL A 40 -15.26 20.05 1.29
N LEU A 41 -16.37 19.40 1.58
CA LEU A 41 -16.58 17.98 1.25
C LEU A 41 -16.60 17.77 -0.27
N ALA A 42 -17.25 18.64 -1.04
CA ALA A 42 -17.27 18.57 -2.50
C ALA A 42 -15.87 18.76 -3.10
N TYR A 43 -15.07 19.69 -2.56
CA TYR A 43 -13.70 19.91 -2.98
C TYR A 43 -12.82 18.66 -2.79
N PHE A 44 -12.87 18.03 -1.61
CA PHE A 44 -12.13 16.80 -1.34
C PHE A 44 -12.69 15.59 -2.09
N SER A 45 -14.01 15.47 -2.20
CA SER A 45 -14.68 14.37 -2.89
C SER A 45 -14.46 14.40 -4.40
N ASN A 46 -14.51 15.57 -5.03
CA ASN A 46 -14.39 15.68 -6.48
C ASN A 46 -13.05 15.14 -7.00
N HIS A 47 -11.95 15.42 -6.32
CA HIS A 47 -10.64 14.93 -6.76
C HIS A 47 -10.48 13.42 -6.60
N THR A 48 -10.98 12.82 -5.52
CA THR A 48 -10.83 11.39 -5.24
C THR A 48 -11.94 10.54 -5.85
N HIS A 49 -13.17 11.07 -5.87
CA HIS A 49 -14.32 10.38 -6.45
C HIS A 49 -14.20 10.21 -7.98
N LEU A 50 -13.70 11.25 -8.66
CA LEU A 50 -13.42 11.16 -10.11
C LEU A 50 -12.35 10.12 -10.43
N VAL A 51 -11.30 10.02 -9.62
CA VAL A 51 -10.26 8.99 -9.78
C VAL A 51 -10.86 7.60 -9.61
N ALA A 52 -11.65 7.37 -8.56
CA ALA A 52 -12.30 6.09 -8.32
C ALA A 52 -13.27 5.70 -9.46
N GLN A 53 -14.10 6.64 -9.93
CA GLN A 53 -14.99 6.39 -11.08
C GLN A 53 -14.22 6.07 -12.36
N ARG A 54 -13.08 6.73 -12.61
CA ARG A 54 -12.24 6.45 -13.77
C ARG A 54 -11.60 5.07 -13.67
N LEU A 55 -11.15 4.67 -12.47
CA LEU A 55 -10.64 3.31 -12.22
C LEU A 55 -11.68 2.25 -12.55
N ASP A 56 -12.93 2.43 -12.12
CA ASP A 56 -14.00 1.47 -12.41
C ASP A 56 -14.24 1.31 -13.92
N ARG A 57 -14.12 2.42 -14.67
CA ARG A 57 -14.39 2.45 -16.11
C ARG A 57 -13.18 2.10 -16.98
N ALA A 58 -11.99 2.10 -16.45
CA ALA A 58 -10.78 1.81 -17.21
C ALA A 58 -10.82 0.40 -17.81
N ASN A 59 -10.43 0.26 -19.08
CA ASN A 59 -10.40 -0.99 -19.82
C ASN A 59 -9.04 -1.29 -20.43
N THR A 60 -8.07 -0.38 -20.29
CA THR A 60 -6.72 -0.53 -20.83
C THR A 60 -5.67 -0.17 -19.78
N VAL A 61 -4.44 -0.64 -19.97
CA VAL A 61 -3.29 -0.31 -19.12
C VAL A 61 -2.93 1.17 -19.24
N GLU A 62 -3.05 1.72 -20.45
CA GLU A 62 -2.76 3.13 -20.74
C GLU A 62 -3.70 4.05 -19.94
N GLU A 63 -4.98 3.73 -19.87
CA GLU A 63 -5.93 4.46 -19.02
C GLU A 63 -5.55 4.38 -17.54
N LEU A 64 -5.04 3.23 -17.08
CA LEU A 64 -4.55 3.10 -15.70
C LEU A 64 -3.29 3.95 -15.43
N VAL A 65 -2.41 4.14 -16.43
CA VAL A 65 -1.23 5.03 -16.30
C VAL A 65 -1.68 6.46 -16.06
N ASP A 66 -2.60 6.97 -16.87
CA ASP A 66 -3.16 8.32 -16.71
C ASP A 66 -3.83 8.51 -15.34
N ILE A 67 -4.57 7.50 -14.88
CA ILE A 67 -5.22 7.53 -13.58
C ILE A 67 -4.19 7.51 -12.45
N ALA A 68 -3.15 6.69 -12.56
CA ALA A 68 -2.07 6.62 -11.57
C ALA A 68 -1.30 7.95 -11.44
N GLU A 69 -1.14 8.71 -12.51
CA GLU A 69 -0.59 10.07 -12.48
C GLU A 69 -1.53 11.04 -11.76
N GLN A 70 -2.84 10.98 -12.07
CA GLN A 70 -3.85 11.81 -11.40
C GLN A 70 -3.96 11.51 -9.91
N MET A 71 -3.82 10.24 -9.48
CA MET A 71 -3.72 9.89 -8.07
C MET A 71 -2.57 10.63 -7.38
N THR A 72 -1.39 10.63 -8.00
CA THR A 72 -0.22 11.34 -7.47
C THR A 72 -0.45 12.85 -7.35
N GLN A 73 -1.03 13.45 -8.38
CA GLN A 73 -1.38 14.88 -8.38
C GLN A 73 -2.41 15.21 -7.29
N SER A 74 -3.45 14.39 -7.15
CA SER A 74 -4.49 14.57 -6.13
C SER A 74 -3.91 14.53 -4.71
N ILE A 75 -3.01 13.59 -4.43
CA ILE A 75 -2.31 13.49 -3.14
C ILE A 75 -1.44 14.73 -2.88
N GLN A 76 -0.75 15.25 -3.89
CA GLN A 76 0.05 16.49 -3.75
C GLN A 76 -0.84 17.69 -3.42
N ILE A 77 -1.97 17.83 -4.11
CA ILE A 77 -2.96 18.88 -3.83
C ILE A 77 -3.47 18.77 -2.39
N LEU A 78 -3.92 17.60 -1.97
CA LEU A 78 -4.41 17.36 -0.61
C LEU A 78 -3.35 17.66 0.46
N ARG A 79 -2.11 17.25 0.22
CA ARG A 79 -0.97 17.56 1.09
C ARG A 79 -0.72 19.05 1.20
N ASN A 80 -0.73 19.77 0.07
CA ASN A 80 -0.54 21.21 0.03
C ASN A 80 -1.70 21.97 0.71
N ASN A 81 -2.87 21.35 0.78
CA ASN A 81 -4.03 21.87 1.52
C ASN A 81 -4.09 21.41 2.99
N GLY A 82 -3.00 20.89 3.54
CA GLY A 82 -2.87 20.60 4.97
C GLY A 82 -3.49 19.29 5.45
N VAL A 83 -3.85 18.37 4.53
CA VAL A 83 -4.29 17.02 4.93
C VAL A 83 -3.12 16.27 5.55
N ARG A 84 -3.35 15.68 6.73
CA ARG A 84 -2.30 15.02 7.51
C ARG A 84 -1.83 13.72 6.86
N ALA A 85 -0.55 13.39 7.05
CA ALA A 85 0.08 12.21 6.49
C ALA A 85 -0.69 10.89 6.71
N PRO A 86 -1.23 10.55 7.90
CA PRO A 86 -2.00 9.32 8.08
C PRO A 86 -3.27 9.23 7.21
N GLN A 87 -3.95 10.36 7.02
CA GLN A 87 -5.15 10.43 6.18
C GLN A 87 -4.81 10.26 4.69
N LEU A 88 -3.69 10.86 4.25
CA LEU A 88 -3.17 10.67 2.90
C LEU A 88 -2.77 9.22 2.65
N ALA A 89 -2.14 8.57 3.63
CA ALA A 89 -1.76 7.17 3.54
C ALA A 89 -2.98 6.24 3.44
N GLN A 90 -4.02 6.46 4.25
CA GLN A 90 -5.28 5.72 4.15
C GLN A 90 -5.94 5.87 2.78
N LEU A 91 -5.98 7.10 2.25
CA LEU A 91 -6.54 7.36 0.93
C LEU A 91 -5.74 6.66 -0.16
N MET A 92 -4.39 6.79 -0.12
CA MET A 92 -3.52 6.09 -1.08
C MET A 92 -3.69 4.58 -1.01
N GLN A 93 -3.82 4.00 0.18
CA GLN A 93 -4.04 2.57 0.33
C GLN A 93 -5.32 2.11 -0.40
N VAL A 94 -6.42 2.86 -0.24
CA VAL A 94 -7.69 2.54 -0.93
C VAL A 94 -7.52 2.64 -2.45
N LEU A 95 -6.91 3.72 -2.93
CA LEU A 95 -6.71 3.95 -4.37
C LEU A 95 -5.75 2.93 -4.98
N ASN A 96 -4.64 2.62 -4.29
CA ASN A 96 -3.66 1.62 -4.75
C ASN A 96 -4.29 0.23 -4.80
N THR A 97 -5.07 -0.15 -3.79
CA THR A 97 -5.78 -1.43 -3.78
C THR A 97 -6.68 -1.56 -5.01
N SER A 98 -7.48 -0.52 -5.30
CA SER A 98 -8.36 -0.50 -6.47
C SER A 98 -7.59 -0.49 -7.79
N LEU A 99 -6.47 0.24 -7.87
CA LEU A 99 -5.60 0.30 -9.04
C LEU A 99 -4.96 -1.07 -9.33
N PHE A 100 -4.43 -1.74 -8.31
CA PHE A 100 -3.77 -3.04 -8.46
C PHE A 100 -4.79 -4.14 -8.76
N GLU A 101 -5.96 -4.13 -8.11
CA GLU A 101 -7.05 -5.03 -8.45
C GLU A 101 -7.45 -4.88 -9.92
N LYS A 102 -7.63 -3.64 -10.38
CA LYS A 102 -8.03 -3.36 -11.76
C LYS A 102 -6.95 -3.79 -12.76
N ALA A 103 -5.69 -3.52 -12.47
CA ALA A 103 -4.57 -3.95 -13.30
C ALA A 103 -4.51 -5.49 -13.38
N TRP A 104 -4.66 -6.19 -12.25
CA TRP A 104 -4.72 -7.64 -12.24
C TRP A 104 -5.90 -8.19 -13.03
N ARG A 105 -7.08 -7.61 -12.87
CA ARG A 105 -8.30 -8.01 -13.58
C ARG A 105 -8.23 -7.80 -15.09
N LEU A 106 -7.49 -6.80 -15.55
CA LEU A 106 -7.27 -6.57 -16.99
C LEU A 106 -6.30 -7.57 -17.62
N LEU A 107 -5.34 -8.06 -16.84
CA LEU A 107 -4.27 -8.93 -17.32
C LEU A 107 -4.58 -10.42 -17.11
N ALA A 108 -5.22 -10.78 -16.02
CA ALA A 108 -5.50 -12.17 -15.68
C ALA A 108 -6.79 -12.64 -16.34
N PRO A 109 -6.75 -13.75 -17.10
CA PRO A 109 -7.96 -14.44 -17.53
C PRO A 109 -8.84 -14.81 -16.32
N VAL A 110 -10.15 -14.91 -16.54
CA VAL A 110 -11.14 -15.14 -15.47
C VAL A 110 -10.80 -16.36 -14.63
N ASP A 111 -10.35 -17.44 -15.27
CA ASP A 111 -9.97 -18.67 -14.58
C ASP A 111 -8.76 -18.43 -13.65
N LEU A 112 -7.71 -17.79 -14.10
CA LEU A 112 -6.55 -17.43 -13.28
C LEU A 112 -6.94 -16.47 -12.17
N PHE A 113 -7.79 -15.47 -12.43
CA PHE A 113 -8.27 -14.53 -11.43
C PHE A 113 -8.98 -15.26 -10.29
N ASN A 114 -9.86 -16.21 -10.59
CA ASN A 114 -10.62 -16.98 -9.61
C ASN A 114 -9.76 -18.03 -8.87
N ASN A 115 -8.67 -18.49 -9.49
CA ASN A 115 -7.74 -19.47 -8.94
C ASN A 115 -6.46 -18.87 -8.33
N SER A 116 -6.48 -17.58 -8.03
CA SER A 116 -5.34 -16.87 -7.46
C SER A 116 -5.74 -15.85 -6.40
N CYS A 117 -4.77 -15.46 -5.56
CA CYS A 117 -4.87 -14.32 -4.65
C CYS A 117 -3.64 -13.45 -4.83
N LEU A 118 -3.81 -12.27 -5.41
CA LEU A 118 -2.79 -11.23 -5.43
C LEU A 118 -2.73 -10.57 -4.05
N ILE A 119 -1.55 -10.49 -3.48
CA ILE A 119 -1.31 -9.83 -2.19
C ILE A 119 -0.27 -8.74 -2.31
N VAL A 120 -0.41 -7.69 -1.51
CA VAL A 120 0.61 -6.66 -1.28
C VAL A 120 1.16 -6.79 0.13
N MET A 121 2.41 -6.37 0.32
CA MET A 121 3.14 -6.58 1.56
C MET A 121 3.92 -5.32 1.97
N GLY A 122 4.72 -5.39 3.01
CA GLY A 122 5.56 -4.29 3.47
C GLY A 122 4.78 -3.02 3.75
N SER A 123 5.29 -1.87 3.33
CA SER A 123 4.66 -0.55 3.58
C SER A 123 3.29 -0.40 2.91
N GLU A 124 3.07 -1.00 1.74
CA GLU A 124 1.74 -1.05 1.11
C GLU A 124 0.77 -1.90 1.91
N GLY A 125 1.22 -3.07 2.38
CA GLY A 125 0.42 -3.93 3.26
C GLY A 125 0.02 -3.24 4.56
N ARG A 126 0.90 -2.43 5.17
CA ARG A 126 0.59 -1.63 6.37
C ARG A 126 -0.25 -0.40 6.10
N GLY A 127 -0.36 0.05 4.84
CA GLY A 127 -1.08 1.27 4.47
C GLY A 127 -0.36 2.54 4.88
N GLU A 128 0.96 2.54 4.84
CA GLU A 128 1.82 3.67 5.23
C GLU A 128 2.31 4.49 4.04
N GLN A 129 2.04 4.04 2.82
CA GLN A 129 2.50 4.71 1.61
C GLN A 129 1.67 5.96 1.31
N ILE A 130 2.34 7.10 1.15
CA ILE A 130 1.76 8.35 0.63
C ILE A 130 2.22 8.59 -0.80
N LEU A 131 3.44 8.16 -1.11
CA LEU A 131 4.04 8.22 -2.43
C LEU A 131 4.26 6.81 -2.96
N LYS A 132 4.29 6.65 -4.27
CA LYS A 132 4.63 5.39 -4.91
C LYS A 132 6.06 4.99 -4.52
N THR A 133 6.19 3.81 -3.94
CA THR A 133 7.47 3.16 -3.63
C THR A 133 7.66 1.94 -4.51
N ASP A 134 8.65 1.11 -4.23
CA ASP A 134 8.90 -0.13 -4.94
C ASP A 134 7.76 -1.17 -4.70
N GLN A 135 7.72 -2.15 -5.59
CA GLN A 135 6.73 -3.22 -5.56
C GLN A 135 7.08 -4.21 -4.46
N ASP A 136 6.15 -4.50 -3.55
CA ASP A 136 6.22 -5.62 -2.62
C ASP A 136 4.93 -6.42 -2.72
N ASN A 137 4.93 -7.45 -3.56
CA ASN A 137 3.73 -8.23 -3.86
C ASN A 137 4.01 -9.72 -4.05
N ALA A 138 2.99 -10.56 -3.90
CA ALA A 138 3.07 -11.99 -4.15
C ALA A 138 1.75 -12.54 -4.70
N LEU A 139 1.81 -13.75 -5.25
CA LEU A 139 0.68 -14.46 -5.83
C LEU A 139 0.55 -15.84 -5.19
N ILE A 140 -0.57 -16.07 -4.53
CA ILE A 140 -0.94 -17.38 -4.01
C ILE A 140 -1.89 -18.01 -5.02
N LEU A 141 -1.60 -19.23 -5.46
CA LEU A 141 -2.36 -19.95 -6.47
C LEU A 141 -3.07 -21.17 -5.83
N THR A 142 -4.23 -21.54 -6.38
CA THR A 142 -4.81 -22.86 -6.11
C THR A 142 -3.98 -23.94 -6.80
N GLU A 143 -4.19 -25.20 -6.41
CA GLU A 143 -3.54 -26.36 -7.08
C GLU A 143 -4.06 -26.58 -8.51
N HIS A 144 -5.18 -25.94 -8.89
CA HIS A 144 -5.80 -26.05 -10.21
C HIS A 144 -5.38 -24.93 -11.16
N ALA A 145 -4.63 -23.94 -10.67
CA ALA A 145 -4.19 -22.81 -11.50
C ALA A 145 -3.16 -23.26 -12.56
N ASP A 146 -3.29 -22.73 -13.77
CA ASP A 146 -2.26 -22.88 -14.80
C ASP A 146 -0.99 -22.08 -14.41
N LEU A 147 0.08 -22.80 -14.06
CA LEU A 147 1.32 -22.19 -13.56
C LEU A 147 2.08 -21.41 -14.65
N GLU A 148 2.05 -21.86 -15.91
CA GLU A 148 2.71 -21.14 -17.01
C GLU A 148 1.95 -19.86 -17.37
N GLN A 149 0.63 -19.92 -17.39
CA GLN A 149 -0.20 -18.74 -17.56
C GLN A 149 0.01 -17.76 -16.38
N ALA A 150 0.02 -18.25 -15.14
CA ALA A 150 0.28 -17.45 -13.96
C ALA A 150 1.66 -16.76 -14.01
N LYS A 151 2.69 -17.44 -14.52
CA LYS A 151 4.02 -16.86 -14.74
C LYS A 151 3.96 -15.70 -15.73
N THR A 152 3.40 -15.94 -16.92
CA THR A 152 3.31 -14.93 -17.97
C THR A 152 2.55 -13.68 -17.51
N VAL A 153 1.40 -13.88 -16.85
CA VAL A 153 0.58 -12.77 -16.34
C VAL A 153 1.29 -12.03 -15.20
N ALA A 154 1.99 -12.73 -14.30
CA ALA A 154 2.74 -12.12 -13.21
C ALA A 154 3.92 -11.24 -13.71
N GLU A 155 4.61 -11.67 -14.76
CA GLU A 155 5.64 -10.88 -15.42
C GLU A 155 5.04 -9.62 -16.06
N GLN A 156 3.93 -9.74 -16.77
CA GLN A 156 3.19 -8.61 -17.36
C GLN A 156 2.67 -7.65 -16.29
N PHE A 157 2.19 -8.18 -15.16
CA PHE A 157 1.72 -7.35 -14.04
C PHE A 157 2.86 -6.53 -13.42
N SER A 158 4.03 -7.13 -13.18
CA SER A 158 5.19 -6.39 -12.66
C SER A 158 5.63 -5.27 -13.60
N LEU A 159 5.66 -5.52 -14.91
CA LEU A 159 5.96 -4.48 -15.92
C LEU A 159 4.86 -3.40 -15.98
N THR A 160 3.62 -3.79 -15.78
CA THR A 160 2.50 -2.83 -15.70
C THR A 160 2.64 -1.94 -14.49
N LEU A 161 2.93 -2.48 -13.31
CA LEU A 161 3.17 -1.68 -12.11
C LEU A 161 4.33 -0.70 -12.29
N GLU A 162 5.39 -1.08 -13.01
CA GLU A 162 6.49 -0.17 -13.33
C GLU A 162 5.99 1.02 -14.17
N LYS A 163 5.15 0.78 -15.20
CA LYS A 163 4.52 1.84 -15.99
C LYS A 163 3.61 2.73 -15.14
N LEU A 164 2.93 2.16 -14.15
CA LEU A 164 2.09 2.90 -13.19
C LEU A 164 2.91 3.73 -12.19
N GLY A 165 4.24 3.64 -12.22
CA GLY A 165 5.16 4.39 -11.36
C GLY A 165 5.59 3.67 -10.09
N TYR A 166 5.41 2.36 -9.99
CA TYR A 166 5.92 1.51 -8.92
C TYR A 166 7.15 0.74 -9.40
N PRO A 167 8.38 1.19 -9.10
CA PRO A 167 9.59 0.55 -9.59
C PRO A 167 9.77 -0.85 -9.01
N PRO A 168 10.55 -1.73 -9.68
CA PRO A 168 10.86 -3.06 -9.17
C PRO A 168 11.50 -3.02 -7.79
N CYS A 169 11.12 -3.97 -6.93
CA CYS A 169 11.73 -4.17 -5.62
C CYS A 169 13.17 -4.65 -5.75
N LYS A 170 14.10 -3.98 -5.06
CA LYS A 170 15.53 -4.38 -5.04
C LYS A 170 15.74 -5.75 -4.38
N GLY A 171 14.86 -6.12 -3.45
CA GLY A 171 14.82 -7.44 -2.81
C GLY A 171 14.15 -8.50 -3.67
N ASN A 172 13.67 -8.14 -4.87
CA ASN A 172 12.96 -9.05 -5.78
C ASN A 172 11.72 -9.70 -5.12
N ILE A 173 11.01 -8.93 -4.28
CA ILE A 173 9.78 -9.37 -3.58
C ILE A 173 8.60 -9.04 -4.48
N MET A 174 8.44 -9.79 -5.55
CA MET A 174 7.46 -9.52 -6.61
C MET A 174 6.85 -10.81 -7.16
N VAL A 175 5.62 -10.70 -7.65
CA VAL A 175 4.92 -11.85 -8.28
C VAL A 175 5.68 -12.45 -9.47
N SER A 176 6.54 -11.68 -10.15
CA SER A 176 7.41 -12.16 -11.23
C SER A 176 8.47 -13.16 -10.72
N ASN A 177 8.87 -13.06 -9.44
CA ASN A 177 9.79 -14.00 -8.81
C ASN A 177 9.06 -15.30 -8.41
N PRO A 178 9.51 -16.48 -8.86
CA PRO A 178 8.90 -17.78 -8.50
C PRO A 178 8.83 -18.04 -7.01
N MET A 179 9.69 -17.41 -6.20
CA MET A 179 9.64 -17.53 -4.74
C MET A 179 8.34 -16.94 -4.17
N TRP A 180 7.86 -15.85 -4.77
CA TRP A 180 6.65 -15.13 -4.33
C TRP A 180 5.41 -15.47 -5.17
N ARG A 181 5.51 -16.43 -6.10
CA ARG A 181 4.42 -16.98 -6.90
C ARG A 181 4.37 -18.49 -6.70
N LYS A 182 3.48 -18.97 -5.83
CA LYS A 182 3.42 -20.36 -5.41
C LYS A 182 1.98 -20.83 -5.21
N THR A 183 1.77 -22.14 -5.34
CA THR A 183 0.53 -22.76 -4.92
C THR A 183 0.35 -22.65 -3.40
N LEU A 184 -0.89 -22.74 -2.94
CA LEU A 184 -1.22 -22.68 -1.51
C LEU A 184 -0.43 -23.66 -0.64
N PRO A 185 -0.28 -24.96 -1.02
CA PRO A 185 0.53 -25.89 -0.26
C PRO A 185 2.02 -25.50 -0.22
N GLU A 186 2.56 -25.06 -1.35
CA GLU A 186 3.96 -24.62 -1.43
C GLU A 186 4.19 -23.33 -0.63
N PHE A 187 3.23 -22.40 -0.62
CA PHE A 187 3.30 -21.18 0.17
C PHE A 187 3.29 -21.51 1.67
N LYS A 188 2.41 -22.41 2.11
CA LYS A 188 2.39 -22.91 3.50
C LYS A 188 3.70 -23.61 3.89
N LYS A 189 4.26 -24.43 3.00
CA LYS A 189 5.57 -25.08 3.21
C LYS A 189 6.71 -24.08 3.33
N MET A 190 6.70 -23.05 2.50
CA MET A 190 7.69 -21.97 2.54
C MET A 190 7.62 -21.20 3.86
N ILE A 191 6.42 -20.78 4.30
CA ILE A 191 6.21 -20.13 5.61
C ILE A 191 6.68 -21.05 6.75
N HIS A 192 6.33 -22.31 6.72
CA HIS A 192 6.79 -23.28 7.71
C HIS A 192 8.33 -23.36 7.77
N SER A 193 8.98 -23.40 6.61
CA SER A 193 10.46 -23.42 6.53
C SER A 193 11.08 -22.15 7.13
N TRP A 194 10.52 -20.97 6.90
CA TRP A 194 11.01 -19.72 7.51
C TRP A 194 10.88 -19.73 9.03
N CYS A 195 9.83 -20.35 9.53
CA CYS A 195 9.61 -20.48 10.96
C CYS A 195 10.55 -21.51 11.63
N THR A 196 10.81 -22.63 10.98
CA THR A 196 11.62 -23.73 11.54
C THR A 196 13.12 -23.59 11.31
N ASN A 197 13.54 -22.81 10.30
CA ASN A 197 14.93 -22.50 10.01
C ASN A 197 15.13 -20.98 9.90
N PRO A 198 15.17 -20.26 11.03
CA PRO A 198 15.12 -18.80 11.08
C PRO A 198 16.49 -18.15 10.74
N VAL A 199 16.96 -18.33 9.50
CA VAL A 199 18.09 -17.57 8.97
C VAL A 199 17.68 -16.11 8.70
N PRO A 200 18.61 -15.13 8.65
CA PRO A 200 18.27 -13.70 8.49
C PRO A 200 17.30 -13.40 7.35
N ASP A 201 17.54 -13.97 6.17
CA ASP A 201 16.65 -13.77 5.00
C ASP A 201 15.25 -14.35 5.22
N ALA A 202 15.14 -15.51 5.89
CA ALA A 202 13.85 -16.10 6.22
C ALA A 202 13.04 -15.24 7.19
N LEU A 203 13.71 -14.69 8.21
CA LEU A 203 13.09 -13.77 9.16
C LEU A 203 12.65 -12.45 8.50
N MET A 204 13.46 -11.91 7.61
CA MET A 204 13.12 -10.73 6.83
C MET A 204 11.88 -10.99 5.94
N ASN A 205 11.88 -12.08 5.20
CA ASN A 205 10.75 -12.47 4.35
C ASN A 205 9.46 -12.69 5.16
N LEU A 206 9.58 -13.32 6.34
CA LEU A 206 8.46 -13.51 7.25
C LEU A 206 7.93 -12.17 7.79
N ALA A 207 8.81 -11.24 8.17
CA ALA A 207 8.42 -9.89 8.60
C ALA A 207 7.68 -9.12 7.50
N ILE A 208 8.11 -9.23 6.25
CA ILE A 208 7.44 -8.62 5.11
C ILE A 208 6.07 -9.28 4.87
N PHE A 209 6.01 -10.63 4.97
CA PHE A 209 4.76 -11.37 4.75
C PHE A 209 3.69 -11.12 5.82
N ILE A 210 4.05 -10.86 7.07
CA ILE A 210 3.08 -10.60 8.15
C ILE A 210 2.12 -9.46 7.78
N ASP A 211 2.62 -8.45 7.09
CA ASP A 211 1.84 -7.29 6.66
C ASP A 211 0.95 -7.56 5.43
N ALA A 212 0.99 -8.79 4.88
CA ALA A 212 0.27 -9.13 3.65
C ALA A 212 -1.22 -8.82 3.71
N LYS A 213 -1.73 -8.19 2.66
CA LYS A 213 -3.15 -7.94 2.41
C LYS A 213 -3.55 -8.45 1.03
N ALA A 214 -4.72 -9.08 0.94
CA ALA A 214 -5.29 -9.47 -0.33
C ALA A 214 -5.79 -8.23 -1.09
N VAL A 215 -5.49 -8.17 -2.37
CA VAL A 215 -5.86 -7.08 -3.27
C VAL A 215 -6.84 -7.56 -4.34
N ALA A 216 -6.62 -8.75 -4.90
CA ALA A 216 -7.46 -9.29 -5.97
C ALA A 216 -7.55 -10.81 -5.89
N GLY A 217 -8.60 -11.40 -6.47
CA GLY A 217 -8.84 -12.83 -6.50
C GLY A 217 -9.43 -13.41 -5.22
N ASP A 218 -9.13 -14.67 -4.90
CA ASP A 218 -9.69 -15.37 -3.74
C ASP A 218 -8.91 -15.06 -2.44
N ALA A 219 -9.41 -14.14 -1.63
CA ALA A 219 -8.82 -13.76 -0.34
C ALA A 219 -8.73 -14.92 0.67
N ASN A 220 -9.50 -16.01 0.50
CA ASN A 220 -9.42 -17.17 1.37
C ASN A 220 -8.06 -17.87 1.28
N LEU A 221 -7.35 -17.77 0.16
CA LEU A 221 -6.01 -18.32 0.01
C LEU A 221 -5.04 -17.66 0.99
N LEU A 222 -5.03 -16.31 1.06
CA LEU A 222 -4.22 -15.60 2.05
C LEU A 222 -4.65 -15.91 3.49
N LYS A 223 -5.96 -15.97 3.75
CA LYS A 223 -6.50 -16.32 5.07
C LYS A 223 -5.96 -17.66 5.55
N GLN A 224 -5.98 -18.68 4.69
CA GLN A 224 -5.46 -20.03 5.02
C GLN A 224 -3.95 -20.03 5.31
N VAL A 225 -3.15 -19.20 4.59
CA VAL A 225 -1.71 -19.07 4.87
C VAL A 225 -1.49 -18.38 6.22
N LYS A 226 -2.23 -17.31 6.53
CA LYS A 226 -2.15 -16.60 7.82
C LYS A 226 -2.59 -17.49 9.00
N GLU A 227 -3.63 -18.29 8.84
CA GLU A 227 -4.06 -19.26 9.85
C GLU A 227 -2.99 -20.34 10.07
N HIS A 228 -2.33 -20.81 9.00
CA HIS A 228 -1.22 -21.74 9.12
C HIS A 228 -0.04 -21.14 9.89
N LEU A 229 0.35 -19.90 9.56
CA LEU A 229 1.38 -19.15 10.29
C LEU A 229 1.01 -18.98 11.77
N SER A 230 -0.21 -18.55 12.06
CA SER A 230 -0.71 -18.39 13.43
C SER A 230 -0.62 -19.67 14.26
N LYS A 231 -0.96 -20.83 13.67
CA LYS A 231 -0.84 -22.12 14.33
C LYS A 231 0.61 -22.48 14.65
N ILE A 232 1.55 -22.18 13.75
CA ILE A 232 2.98 -22.43 14.01
C ILE A 232 3.45 -21.54 15.17
N MET A 233 3.15 -20.23 15.11
CA MET A 233 3.57 -19.25 16.12
C MET A 233 2.96 -19.52 17.50
N SER A 234 1.73 -20.04 17.55
CA SER A 234 1.06 -20.37 18.82
C SER A 234 1.65 -21.59 19.52
N ASN A 235 2.25 -22.49 18.76
CA ASN A 235 2.79 -23.76 19.27
C ASN A 235 4.26 -23.65 19.71
N ASP A 236 4.96 -22.57 19.36
CA ASP A 236 6.39 -22.38 19.65
C ASP A 236 6.67 -20.96 20.15
N VAL A 237 6.66 -20.80 21.48
CA VAL A 237 6.96 -19.53 22.16
C VAL A 237 8.42 -19.10 21.92
N GLY A 238 9.35 -20.06 21.76
CA GLY A 238 10.76 -19.77 21.48
C GLY A 238 10.94 -19.13 20.12
N MET A 239 10.20 -19.59 19.13
CA MET A 239 10.16 -19.01 17.79
C MET A 239 9.60 -17.58 17.81
N LEU A 240 8.50 -17.35 18.54
CA LEU A 240 7.91 -15.99 18.68
C LEU A 240 8.91 -15.01 19.31
N MET A 241 9.63 -15.44 20.34
CA MET A 241 10.69 -14.64 20.97
C MET A 241 11.88 -14.38 20.03
N GLY A 242 12.28 -15.41 19.25
CA GLY A 242 13.35 -15.27 18.25
C GLY A 242 12.98 -14.28 17.14
N PHE A 243 11.74 -14.34 16.68
CA PHE A 243 11.20 -13.42 15.68
C PHE A 243 11.11 -11.98 16.21
N ALA A 244 10.60 -11.78 17.44
CA ALA A 244 10.54 -10.46 18.06
C ALA A 244 11.94 -9.82 18.21
N ARG A 245 12.94 -10.60 18.66
CA ARG A 245 14.34 -10.15 18.73
C ARG A 245 14.92 -9.81 17.35
N ALA A 246 14.58 -10.59 16.33
CA ALA A 246 15.04 -10.29 14.97
C ALA A 246 14.48 -8.96 14.48
N ILE A 247 13.20 -8.67 14.71
CA ILE A 247 12.59 -7.38 14.37
C ILE A 247 13.30 -6.23 15.08
N GLU A 248 13.60 -6.34 16.38
CA GLU A 248 14.35 -5.32 17.14
C GLU A 248 15.76 -5.12 16.57
N LEU A 249 16.46 -6.19 16.20
CA LEU A 249 17.78 -6.10 15.57
C LEU A 249 17.72 -5.43 14.19
N PHE A 250 16.67 -5.69 13.40
CA PHE A 250 16.44 -5.00 12.15
C PHE A 250 16.14 -3.50 12.33
N ASP A 251 15.43 -3.13 13.38
CA ASP A 251 15.13 -1.72 13.69
C ASP A 251 16.39 -0.97 14.16
N HIS A 252 17.24 -1.58 14.99
CA HIS A 252 18.52 -1.01 15.42
C HIS A 252 19.61 -1.02 14.35
N HIS A 253 19.60 -1.96 13.41
CA HIS A 253 20.51 -2.02 12.25
C HIS A 253 19.98 -1.30 11.02
N SER A 254 18.85 -0.61 11.09
CA SER A 254 18.33 0.22 9.99
C SER A 254 19.30 1.33 9.56
N SER A 255 20.35 1.62 10.34
CA SER A 255 21.49 2.43 9.90
C SER A 255 22.50 1.69 8.99
N GLY A 256 22.51 0.35 8.92
CA GLY A 256 23.47 -0.42 8.14
C GLY A 256 22.91 -1.03 6.87
N PHE A 257 21.95 -1.90 6.95
CA PHE A 257 21.50 -2.71 5.80
C PHE A 257 20.34 -2.06 5.03
N PHE A 258 19.33 -1.56 5.71
CA PHE A 258 18.28 -0.73 5.09
C PHE A 258 18.83 0.64 4.67
N ALA A 259 19.82 1.18 5.38
CA ALA A 259 20.51 2.40 4.98
C ALA A 259 21.39 2.20 3.76
N GLN A 260 22.03 1.04 3.56
CA GLN A 260 22.73 0.73 2.30
C GLN A 260 21.76 0.47 1.14
N LEU A 261 20.58 -0.09 1.39
CA LEU A 261 19.53 -0.21 0.37
C LEU A 261 18.90 1.16 0.05
N LEU A 262 18.81 2.07 1.02
CA LEU A 262 18.20 3.39 0.89
C LEU A 262 19.24 4.51 0.61
N HIS A 263 20.55 4.30 0.87
CA HIS A 263 21.57 5.35 0.81
C HIS A 263 22.29 5.53 -0.52
N ARG A 264 21.76 5.02 -1.63
CA ARG A 264 22.40 5.29 -2.93
C ARG A 264 21.78 6.43 -3.75
N GLU A 265 20.85 7.18 -3.18
CA GLU A 265 20.43 8.46 -3.75
C GLU A 265 20.29 9.55 -2.68
N LYS A 266 21.35 10.35 -2.54
CA LYS A 266 21.28 11.67 -1.94
C LYS A 266 20.47 12.58 -2.86
N ALA A 267 19.15 12.60 -2.69
CA ALA A 267 18.31 13.71 -3.12
C ALA A 267 17.07 13.75 -2.23
N LYS A 268 17.05 14.72 -1.32
CA LYS A 268 15.89 15.35 -0.65
C LYS A 268 14.57 14.53 -0.60
N LYS A 269 14.58 13.27 -0.19
CA LYS A 269 13.36 12.56 0.21
C LYS A 269 13.23 12.69 1.72
N MET A 270 12.14 13.33 2.14
CA MET A 270 11.76 13.45 3.54
C MET A 270 11.60 12.05 4.13
N ASP A 271 12.47 11.68 5.06
CA ASP A 271 12.42 10.41 5.78
C ASP A 271 11.31 10.51 6.83
N ILE A 272 10.14 9.95 6.51
CA ILE A 272 8.96 9.95 7.37
C ILE A 272 9.25 9.25 8.71
N LYS A 273 10.17 8.27 8.74
CA LYS A 273 10.61 7.59 9.96
C LYS A 273 11.31 8.53 10.93
N LYS A 274 12.04 9.53 10.44
CA LYS A 274 12.68 10.55 11.28
C LYS A 274 11.72 11.60 11.83
N MET A 275 10.48 11.64 11.33
CA MET A 275 9.45 12.56 11.80
C MET A 275 8.59 12.00 12.94
N GLY A 276 8.94 10.83 13.51
CA GLY A 276 8.27 10.27 14.68
C GLY A 276 6.84 9.80 14.45
N VAL A 277 6.47 9.52 13.20
CA VAL A 277 5.15 8.93 12.89
C VAL A 277 5.28 7.41 12.94
N PHE A 278 5.42 6.86 14.15
CA PHE A 278 5.09 5.48 14.43
C PHE A 278 3.71 5.46 15.06
N PRO A 279 2.76 4.66 14.57
CA PRO A 279 1.58 4.36 15.38
C PRO A 279 2.03 3.51 16.56
N VAL A 280 1.69 3.94 17.77
CA VAL A 280 1.70 3.15 19.00
C VAL A 280 0.64 2.08 18.91
#